data_aa18ab0e0898bb52a277d5777b6bd369
#
_entry.id   aa18ab0e0898bb52a277d5777b6bd369
#
_cell.length_a   1.000
_cell.length_b   1.000
_cell.length_c   1.000
_cell.angle_alpha   90.00
_cell.angle_beta   90.00
_cell.angle_gamma   90.00
#
_symmetry.space_group_name_H-M   'P 1'
#
loop_
_entity.id
_entity.type
_entity.pdbx_description
1 polymer ?
#
loop_
_entity_poly.entity_id
_entity_poly.type
_entity_poly.pdbx_seq_one_letter_code
_entity_poly.pdbx_strand_id
1 'polypeptide(L)'
;MNFSYWEKEHLLADIDYLIVGMGLAGLQTAINLKEAEPKAKVFVIDRHAWGLGASTRNAGFACFANVSEILDDLEHDSVENVYATIKKRYLGLKSIRSKFGDKNIEYKEKGSIEIFTKDNKTYLHNGIDSLQGINTILYNELGLDNVFTYKSNNPLPNVIGTIHNAFEGQLHTGKLYDTIYSYAQSLGIKLYGGIEVKSWEKGGSIEVETTQNIKLKTQNLIVCTNAFTSKLIDEDITPCRGQVIVSERVDNLPCEGTYMYDQGYYYWRDIDNRILLGGARNMDVEGETSFDLKSNETVVAELKRFMNEQIFGKEVPIAIGIEHQWSGIMGMGKDHNKTPIVKEVEANIYLAARLGGMGVALSANVAEEVVKIILSSE
;
A
#
# COMPACT_ATOMS: atom_id res chain seq x y z
N MET A 1 3.74 7.54 34.42
CA MET A 1 4.69 8.66 34.15
C MET A 1 4.15 9.93 34.79
N ASN A 2 4.97 10.76 35.45
CA ASN A 2 4.53 12.04 35.99
C ASN A 2 4.81 13.14 34.97
N PHE A 3 3.77 13.63 34.32
CA PHE A 3 3.87 14.73 33.37
C PHE A 3 3.99 16.08 34.10
N SER A 4 4.76 16.98 33.54
CA SER A 4 4.81 18.39 33.94
C SER A 4 3.48 19.08 33.65
N TYR A 5 3.28 20.26 34.24
CA TYR A 5 2.13 21.12 33.92
C TYR A 5 2.04 21.41 32.41
N TRP A 6 3.16 21.76 31.77
CA TRP A 6 3.22 22.09 30.35
C TRP A 6 2.89 20.92 29.42
N GLU A 7 3.31 19.70 29.80
CA GLU A 7 2.96 18.48 29.05
C GLU A 7 1.47 18.21 29.12
N LYS A 8 0.85 18.36 30.31
CA LYS A 8 -0.58 18.11 30.48
C LYS A 8 -1.45 19.17 29.81
N GLU A 9 -1.13 20.45 30.06
CA GLU A 9 -2.02 21.56 29.69
C GLU A 9 -1.80 22.10 28.29
N HIS A 10 -0.67 21.73 27.64
CA HIS A 10 -0.34 22.28 26.32
C HIS A 10 -0.01 21.20 25.27
N LEU A 11 0.84 20.23 25.61
CA LEU A 11 1.30 19.25 24.63
C LEU A 11 0.29 18.13 24.39
N LEU A 12 -0.44 17.71 25.42
CA LEU A 12 -1.34 16.56 25.41
C LEU A 12 -2.82 16.90 25.64
N ALA A 13 -3.15 18.19 25.81
CA ALA A 13 -4.52 18.65 26.08
C ALA A 13 -5.31 18.95 24.81
N ASP A 14 -6.64 18.83 24.93
CA ASP A 14 -7.62 19.29 23.94
C ASP A 14 -7.38 18.71 22.53
N ILE A 15 -7.25 17.41 22.41
CA ILE A 15 -7.08 16.74 21.12
C ILE A 15 -8.46 16.61 20.46
N ASP A 16 -8.66 17.28 19.32
CA ASP A 16 -9.89 17.15 18.54
C ASP A 16 -9.90 15.83 17.77
N TYR A 17 -8.78 15.52 17.11
CA TYR A 17 -8.61 14.30 16.32
C TYR A 17 -7.32 13.58 16.70
N LEU A 18 -7.44 12.36 17.21
CA LEU A 18 -6.32 11.46 17.46
C LEU A 18 -6.30 10.34 16.42
N ILE A 19 -5.27 10.34 15.58
CA ILE A 19 -5.06 9.30 14.56
C ILE A 19 -4.02 8.30 15.09
N VAL A 20 -4.36 7.02 15.06
CA VAL A 20 -3.47 5.91 15.44
C VAL A 20 -2.92 5.26 14.19
N GLY A 21 -1.61 5.39 13.99
CA GLY A 21 -0.89 4.90 12.82
C GLY A 21 -0.36 6.02 11.92
N MET A 22 0.96 6.16 11.87
CA MET A 22 1.69 7.19 11.10
C MET A 22 2.08 6.67 9.70
N GLY A 23 1.25 5.78 9.13
CA GLY A 23 1.38 5.32 7.75
C GLY A 23 0.78 6.31 6.74
N LEU A 24 0.83 5.96 5.44
CA LEU A 24 0.27 6.82 4.37
C LEU A 24 -1.20 7.18 4.61
N ALA A 25 -2.04 6.23 5.02
CA ALA A 25 -3.44 6.49 5.28
C ALA A 25 -3.64 7.45 6.46
N GLY A 26 -2.96 7.19 7.60
CA GLY A 26 -3.12 8.04 8.79
C GLY A 26 -2.57 9.45 8.59
N LEU A 27 -1.42 9.61 7.94
CA LEU A 27 -0.87 10.94 7.63
C LEU A 27 -1.79 11.71 6.68
N GLN A 28 -2.32 11.08 5.62
CA GLN A 28 -3.23 11.75 4.70
C GLN A 28 -4.59 12.06 5.34
N THR A 29 -5.10 11.18 6.23
CA THR A 29 -6.28 11.49 7.06
C THR A 29 -6.06 12.73 7.92
N ALA A 30 -4.92 12.79 8.62
CA ALA A 30 -4.56 13.94 9.44
C ALA A 30 -4.45 15.24 8.62
N ILE A 31 -3.82 15.17 7.44
CA ILE A 31 -3.69 16.29 6.51
C ILE A 31 -5.07 16.76 6.06
N ASN A 32 -5.93 15.87 5.60
CA ASN A 32 -7.25 16.22 5.10
C ASN A 32 -8.14 16.84 6.19
N LEU A 33 -8.09 16.30 7.42
CA LEU A 33 -8.78 16.90 8.58
C LEU A 33 -8.25 18.31 8.88
N LYS A 34 -6.92 18.48 8.89
CA LYS A 34 -6.30 19.77 9.20
C LYS A 34 -6.55 20.84 8.13
N GLU A 35 -6.67 20.42 6.86
CA GLU A 35 -7.04 21.31 5.76
C GLU A 35 -8.53 21.71 5.83
N ALA A 36 -9.42 20.77 6.20
CA ALA A 36 -10.84 21.03 6.39
C ALA A 36 -11.10 21.92 7.63
N GLU A 37 -10.38 21.64 8.71
CA GLU A 37 -10.50 22.34 9.99
C GLU A 37 -9.14 22.90 10.46
N PRO A 38 -8.71 24.06 9.95
CA PRO A 38 -7.38 24.61 10.21
C PRO A 38 -7.08 24.91 11.69
N LYS A 39 -8.11 25.08 12.53
CA LYS A 39 -7.94 25.34 13.96
C LYS A 39 -7.89 24.08 14.81
N ALA A 40 -8.34 22.94 14.28
CA ALA A 40 -8.39 21.67 15.01
C ALA A 40 -7.01 21.22 15.47
N LYS A 41 -6.92 20.65 16.65
CA LYS A 41 -5.73 20.00 17.19
C LYS A 41 -5.68 18.56 16.73
N VAL A 42 -4.90 18.29 15.71
CA VAL A 42 -4.75 16.98 15.07
C VAL A 42 -3.45 16.34 15.52
N PHE A 43 -3.56 15.16 16.12
CA PHE A 43 -2.42 14.38 16.61
C PHE A 43 -2.38 13.04 15.86
N VAL A 44 -1.17 12.62 15.48
CA VAL A 44 -0.91 11.28 14.94
C VAL A 44 0.09 10.60 15.86
N ILE A 45 -0.25 9.40 16.31
CA ILE A 45 0.63 8.57 17.13
C ILE A 45 0.96 7.27 16.42
N ASP A 46 2.16 6.75 16.65
CA ASP A 46 2.60 5.46 16.14
C ASP A 46 3.43 4.72 17.18
N ARG A 47 3.35 3.41 17.21
CA ARG A 47 4.13 2.56 18.13
C ARG A 47 5.63 2.60 17.88
N HIS A 48 6.06 2.89 16.66
CA HIS A 48 7.46 3.06 16.29
C HIS A 48 7.87 4.55 16.26
N ALA A 49 9.16 4.81 16.28
CA ALA A 49 9.68 6.19 16.25
C ALA A 49 9.27 6.98 14.99
N TRP A 50 9.06 6.27 13.90
CA TRP A 50 8.49 6.77 12.64
C TRP A 50 7.58 5.67 12.08
N GLY A 51 6.81 5.92 11.02
CA GLY A 51 5.84 4.98 10.45
C GLY A 51 6.48 3.71 9.86
N LEU A 52 7.10 2.89 10.68
CA LEU A 52 7.69 1.60 10.34
C LEU A 52 6.60 0.56 10.06
N GLY A 53 6.02 0.62 8.87
CA GLY A 53 4.96 -0.29 8.44
C GLY A 53 5.02 -0.51 6.92
N ALA A 54 3.95 -1.02 6.33
CA ALA A 54 3.85 -1.22 4.89
C ALA A 54 4.13 0.06 4.08
N SER A 55 3.88 1.23 4.65
CA SER A 55 4.07 2.54 4.01
C SER A 55 5.52 2.85 3.67
N THR A 56 6.47 2.41 4.47
CA THR A 56 7.92 2.62 4.24
C THR A 56 8.62 1.37 3.71
N ARG A 57 7.89 0.26 3.55
CA ARG A 57 8.41 -1.06 3.17
C ARG A 57 7.83 -1.60 1.85
N ASN A 58 6.97 -0.82 1.18
CA ASN A 58 6.45 -1.19 -0.13
C ASN A 58 7.52 -1.06 -1.22
N ALA A 59 7.26 -1.68 -2.35
CA ALA A 59 8.20 -1.74 -3.47
C ALA A 59 8.18 -0.50 -4.39
N GLY A 60 7.34 0.50 -4.10
CA GLY A 60 7.25 1.75 -4.86
C GLY A 60 6.52 1.61 -6.19
N PHE A 61 5.56 0.70 -6.28
CA PHE A 61 4.68 0.57 -7.43
C PHE A 61 3.55 1.60 -7.34
N ALA A 62 3.38 2.37 -8.40
CA ALA A 62 2.25 3.27 -8.59
C ALA A 62 1.31 2.64 -9.63
N CYS A 63 0.69 1.53 -9.25
CA CYS A 63 -0.14 0.69 -10.09
C CYS A 63 -1.57 0.64 -9.56
N PHE A 64 -2.55 0.39 -10.45
CA PHE A 64 -3.96 0.30 -10.07
C PHE A 64 -4.64 -0.98 -10.54
N ALA A 65 -4.11 -1.66 -11.60
CA ALA A 65 -4.68 -2.92 -12.10
C ALA A 65 -3.72 -3.66 -13.06
N ASN A 66 -3.84 -4.99 -13.10
CA ASN A 66 -3.34 -5.82 -14.19
C ASN A 66 -4.46 -6.76 -14.69
N VAL A 67 -4.33 -7.28 -15.92
CA VAL A 67 -5.44 -7.99 -16.56
C VAL A 67 -5.75 -9.32 -15.89
N SER A 68 -4.73 -10.10 -15.50
CA SER A 68 -4.99 -11.38 -14.85
C SER A 68 -5.59 -11.22 -13.45
N GLU A 69 -5.21 -10.15 -12.69
CA GLU A 69 -5.86 -9.81 -11.42
C GLU A 69 -7.33 -9.40 -11.62
N ILE A 70 -7.63 -8.59 -12.66
CA ILE A 70 -9.01 -8.21 -12.97
C ILE A 70 -9.86 -9.44 -13.25
N LEU A 71 -9.37 -10.37 -14.06
CA LEU A 71 -10.10 -11.59 -14.40
C LEU A 71 -10.32 -12.49 -13.19
N ASP A 72 -9.32 -12.64 -12.32
CA ASP A 72 -9.43 -13.37 -11.06
C ASP A 72 -10.45 -12.71 -10.11
N ASP A 73 -10.39 -11.39 -9.97
CA ASP A 73 -11.32 -10.66 -9.12
C ASP A 73 -12.78 -10.79 -9.60
N LEU A 74 -13.01 -10.82 -10.91
CA LEU A 74 -14.34 -11.02 -11.51
C LEU A 74 -14.92 -12.42 -11.28
N GLU A 75 -14.11 -13.41 -10.91
CA GLU A 75 -14.59 -14.74 -10.49
C GLU A 75 -15.12 -14.73 -9.05
N HIS A 76 -14.74 -13.72 -8.24
CA HIS A 76 -15.00 -13.68 -6.79
C HIS A 76 -15.88 -12.51 -6.34
N ASP A 77 -16.02 -11.44 -7.18
CA ASP A 77 -16.80 -10.25 -6.86
C ASP A 77 -17.55 -9.72 -8.08
N SER A 78 -18.50 -8.84 -7.87
CA SER A 78 -19.29 -8.22 -8.93
C SER A 78 -18.44 -7.29 -9.80
N VAL A 79 -18.86 -7.15 -11.07
CA VAL A 79 -18.21 -6.24 -12.02
C VAL A 79 -18.13 -4.81 -11.47
N GLU A 80 -19.22 -4.34 -10.84
CA GLU A 80 -19.31 -3.01 -10.24
C GLU A 80 -18.27 -2.81 -9.14
N ASN A 81 -18.10 -3.78 -8.24
CA ASN A 81 -17.16 -3.70 -7.12
C ASN A 81 -15.70 -3.74 -7.59
N VAL A 82 -15.39 -4.62 -8.54
CA VAL A 82 -14.05 -4.75 -9.11
C VAL A 82 -13.63 -3.42 -9.75
N TYR A 83 -14.45 -2.87 -10.64
CA TYR A 83 -14.10 -1.61 -11.32
C TYR A 83 -14.19 -0.39 -10.39
N ALA A 84 -15.08 -0.37 -9.40
CA ALA A 84 -15.07 0.65 -8.35
C ALA A 84 -13.75 0.65 -7.57
N THR A 85 -13.21 -0.53 -7.26
CA THR A 85 -11.91 -0.67 -6.58
C THR A 85 -10.75 -0.17 -7.47
N ILE A 86 -10.74 -0.52 -8.74
CA ILE A 86 -9.76 -0.01 -9.72
C ILE A 86 -9.83 1.52 -9.82
N LYS A 87 -11.04 2.07 -9.89
CA LYS A 87 -11.27 3.52 -9.93
C LYS A 87 -10.72 4.22 -8.67
N LYS A 88 -10.97 3.67 -7.49
CA LYS A 88 -10.42 4.18 -6.22
C LYS A 88 -8.88 4.19 -6.24
N ARG A 89 -8.25 3.11 -6.70
CA ARG A 89 -6.79 3.00 -6.84
C ARG A 89 -6.25 4.08 -7.79
N TYR A 90 -6.84 4.23 -8.98
CA TYR A 90 -6.42 5.23 -9.97
C TYR A 90 -6.57 6.67 -9.44
N LEU A 91 -7.73 6.99 -8.88
CA LEU A 91 -8.00 8.33 -8.33
C LEU A 91 -7.10 8.64 -7.14
N GLY A 92 -6.82 7.67 -6.27
CA GLY A 92 -5.91 7.85 -5.15
C GLY A 92 -4.47 8.13 -5.60
N LEU A 93 -3.96 7.43 -6.62
CA LEU A 93 -2.66 7.75 -7.22
C LEU A 93 -2.64 9.14 -7.84
N LYS A 94 -3.70 9.52 -8.56
CA LYS A 94 -3.85 10.86 -9.14
C LYS A 94 -3.86 11.95 -8.08
N SER A 95 -4.56 11.72 -6.95
CA SER A 95 -4.60 12.63 -5.79
C SER A 95 -3.22 12.82 -5.20
N ILE A 96 -2.47 11.73 -4.94
CA ILE A 96 -1.09 11.77 -4.42
C ILE A 96 -0.18 12.58 -5.36
N ARG A 97 -0.17 12.27 -6.65
CA ARG A 97 0.66 12.94 -7.66
C ARG A 97 0.33 14.43 -7.76
N SER A 98 -0.95 14.77 -7.78
CA SER A 98 -1.42 16.17 -7.85
C SER A 98 -1.06 16.96 -6.58
N LYS A 99 -1.24 16.36 -5.41
CA LYS A 99 -1.04 17.05 -4.12
C LYS A 99 0.44 17.22 -3.77
N PHE A 100 1.25 16.18 -3.99
CA PHE A 100 2.64 16.16 -3.55
C PHE A 100 3.66 16.42 -4.68
N GLY A 101 3.24 16.28 -5.94
CA GLY A 101 4.04 16.54 -7.13
C GLY A 101 4.97 15.39 -7.50
N ASP A 102 4.97 15.00 -8.77
CA ASP A 102 5.73 13.86 -9.31
C ASP A 102 7.24 13.97 -8.99
N LYS A 103 7.81 15.18 -9.03
CA LYS A 103 9.22 15.42 -8.73
C LYS A 103 9.57 15.09 -7.28
N ASN A 104 8.72 15.46 -6.33
CA ASN A 104 9.00 15.28 -4.90
C ASN A 104 8.94 13.80 -4.48
N ILE A 105 8.09 13.03 -5.12
CA ILE A 105 7.91 11.58 -4.88
C ILE A 105 8.71 10.72 -5.85
N GLU A 106 9.47 11.33 -6.76
CA GLU A 106 10.18 10.68 -7.88
C GLU A 106 9.31 9.71 -8.67
N TYR A 107 8.09 10.16 -9.00
CA TYR A 107 7.23 9.37 -9.88
C TYR A 107 7.78 9.33 -11.30
N LYS A 108 7.81 8.13 -11.87
CA LYS A 108 8.23 7.87 -13.27
C LYS A 108 7.12 7.11 -13.97
N GLU A 109 6.51 7.73 -14.98
CA GLU A 109 5.45 7.14 -15.79
C GLU A 109 6.06 6.22 -16.87
N LYS A 110 6.47 5.02 -16.43
CA LYS A 110 7.07 4.01 -17.30
C LYS A 110 6.07 2.93 -17.76
N GLY A 111 4.82 3.04 -17.35
CA GLY A 111 3.82 2.00 -17.50
C GLY A 111 4.09 0.80 -16.57
N SER A 112 3.29 -0.24 -16.73
CA SER A 112 3.57 -1.57 -16.16
C SER A 112 3.42 -2.65 -17.22
N ILE A 113 4.07 -3.77 -17.00
CA ILE A 113 4.15 -4.89 -17.94
C ILE A 113 3.82 -6.17 -17.18
N GLU A 114 2.71 -6.79 -17.53
CA GLU A 114 2.39 -8.14 -17.09
C GLU A 114 2.98 -9.13 -18.08
N ILE A 115 3.85 -10.01 -17.61
CA ILE A 115 4.49 -11.05 -18.46
C ILE A 115 3.76 -12.38 -18.33
N PHE A 116 3.79 -13.15 -19.41
CA PHE A 116 3.22 -14.49 -19.45
C PHE A 116 4.26 -15.47 -20.01
N THR A 117 4.33 -16.65 -19.39
CA THR A 117 5.17 -17.77 -19.79
C THR A 117 4.30 -18.93 -20.29
N LYS A 118 4.91 -20.04 -20.64
CA LYS A 118 4.16 -21.25 -21.03
C LYS A 118 3.29 -21.78 -19.89
N ASP A 119 3.71 -21.57 -18.63
CA ASP A 119 3.03 -22.11 -17.46
C ASP A 119 1.69 -21.42 -17.21
N ASN A 120 1.58 -20.13 -17.57
CA ASN A 120 0.34 -19.36 -17.45
C ASN A 120 -0.25 -18.91 -18.79
N LYS A 121 -0.04 -19.69 -19.85
CA LYS A 121 -0.54 -19.45 -21.22
C LYS A 121 -2.05 -19.23 -21.28
N THR A 122 -2.83 -19.92 -20.45
CA THR A 122 -4.29 -19.78 -20.38
C THR A 122 -4.68 -18.37 -19.94
N TYR A 123 -4.01 -17.82 -18.94
CA TYR A 123 -4.24 -16.43 -18.51
C TYR A 123 -3.94 -15.42 -19.61
N LEU A 124 -2.88 -15.64 -20.41
CA LEU A 124 -2.58 -14.80 -21.57
C LEU A 124 -3.72 -14.82 -22.60
N HIS A 125 -4.23 -15.97 -22.95
CA HIS A 125 -5.31 -16.09 -23.93
C HIS A 125 -6.58 -15.42 -23.42
N ASN A 126 -7.02 -15.73 -22.19
CA ASN A 126 -8.17 -15.09 -21.57
C ASN A 126 -7.99 -13.56 -21.47
N GLY A 127 -6.77 -13.13 -21.13
CA GLY A 127 -6.42 -11.71 -21.08
C GLY A 127 -6.58 -11.03 -22.42
N ILE A 128 -6.02 -11.59 -23.50
CA ILE A 128 -6.13 -11.03 -24.86
C ILE A 128 -7.59 -10.93 -25.29
N ASP A 129 -8.37 -11.99 -25.09
CA ASP A 129 -9.78 -12.04 -25.48
C ASP A 129 -10.63 -11.00 -24.72
N SER A 130 -10.23 -10.66 -23.49
CA SER A 130 -10.94 -9.71 -22.63
C SER A 130 -10.50 -8.25 -22.80
N LEU A 131 -9.36 -7.96 -23.46
CA LEU A 131 -8.77 -6.62 -23.53
C LEU A 131 -9.76 -5.54 -24.00
N GLN A 132 -10.52 -5.81 -25.05
CA GLN A 132 -11.46 -4.84 -25.61
C GLN A 132 -12.56 -4.49 -24.59
N GLY A 133 -13.13 -5.49 -23.92
CA GLY A 133 -14.15 -5.28 -22.90
C GLY A 133 -13.62 -4.50 -21.71
N ILE A 134 -12.46 -4.89 -21.17
CA ILE A 134 -11.80 -4.21 -20.05
C ILE A 134 -11.50 -2.74 -20.40
N ASN A 135 -10.87 -2.49 -21.55
CA ASN A 135 -10.56 -1.12 -22.00
C ASN A 135 -11.81 -0.27 -22.18
N THR A 136 -12.90 -0.84 -22.69
CA THR A 136 -14.18 -0.13 -22.85
C THR A 136 -14.75 0.30 -21.48
N ILE A 137 -14.71 -0.60 -20.48
CA ILE A 137 -15.19 -0.25 -19.14
C ILE A 137 -14.29 0.82 -18.51
N LEU A 138 -12.96 0.68 -18.62
CA LEU A 138 -12.03 1.66 -18.08
C LEU A 138 -12.14 3.03 -18.77
N TYR A 139 -12.44 3.06 -20.05
CA TYR A 139 -12.76 4.32 -20.74
C TYR A 139 -14.01 4.98 -20.15
N ASN A 140 -15.07 4.23 -19.94
CA ASN A 140 -16.33 4.75 -19.37
C ASN A 140 -16.15 5.22 -17.92
N GLU A 141 -15.37 4.48 -17.11
CA GLU A 141 -15.19 4.77 -15.69
C GLU A 141 -14.13 5.84 -15.39
N LEU A 142 -13.08 5.90 -16.20
CA LEU A 142 -11.89 6.72 -15.92
C LEU A 142 -11.57 7.76 -17.00
N GLY A 143 -12.18 7.65 -18.17
CA GLY A 143 -11.83 8.45 -19.35
C GLY A 143 -10.48 8.09 -19.97
N LEU A 144 -9.96 6.88 -19.68
CA LEU A 144 -8.66 6.41 -20.17
C LEU A 144 -8.85 5.52 -21.41
N ASP A 145 -8.21 5.88 -22.51
CA ASP A 145 -8.26 5.10 -23.75
C ASP A 145 -7.11 4.11 -23.84
N ASN A 146 -7.39 2.90 -24.29
CA ASN A 146 -6.38 1.85 -24.53
C ASN A 146 -5.44 1.61 -23.32
N VAL A 147 -6.02 1.46 -22.12
CA VAL A 147 -5.25 1.24 -20.89
C VAL A 147 -4.33 0.04 -21.02
N PHE A 148 -4.88 -1.07 -21.54
CA PHE A 148 -4.12 -2.30 -21.74
C PHE A 148 -3.90 -2.60 -23.23
N THR A 149 -2.66 -2.97 -23.55
CA THR A 149 -2.26 -3.37 -24.90
C THR A 149 -1.42 -4.64 -24.88
N TYR A 150 -1.72 -5.60 -25.78
CA TYR A 150 -0.92 -6.81 -25.94
C TYR A 150 0.33 -6.57 -26.79
N LYS A 151 1.45 -7.19 -26.43
CA LYS A 151 2.66 -7.29 -27.23
C LYS A 151 3.20 -8.71 -27.24
N SER A 152 3.58 -9.20 -28.42
CA SER A 152 4.14 -10.55 -28.60
C SER A 152 5.62 -10.66 -28.27
N ASN A 153 6.36 -9.55 -28.27
CA ASN A 153 7.82 -9.54 -28.09
C ASN A 153 8.20 -8.97 -26.72
N ASN A 154 9.07 -9.68 -26.02
CA ASN A 154 9.68 -9.22 -24.78
C ASN A 154 11.12 -9.78 -24.68
N PRO A 155 12.11 -9.00 -24.16
CA PRO A 155 13.49 -9.44 -24.04
C PRO A 155 13.74 -10.46 -22.91
N LEU A 156 12.78 -10.58 -21.96
CA LEU A 156 12.95 -11.50 -20.83
C LEU A 156 12.83 -12.98 -21.26
N PRO A 157 13.58 -13.88 -20.61
CA PRO A 157 13.59 -15.29 -20.97
C PRO A 157 12.23 -15.96 -20.72
N ASN A 158 11.90 -16.93 -21.57
CA ASN A 158 10.68 -17.75 -21.48
C ASN A 158 9.35 -17.00 -21.61
N VAL A 159 9.33 -15.69 -21.88
CA VAL A 159 8.13 -14.90 -22.08
C VAL A 159 7.51 -15.18 -23.43
N ILE A 160 6.23 -15.54 -23.46
CA ILE A 160 5.46 -15.83 -24.67
C ILE A 160 4.55 -14.67 -25.11
N GLY A 161 4.37 -13.68 -24.26
CA GLY A 161 3.58 -12.48 -24.53
C GLY A 161 3.50 -11.59 -23.28
N THR A 162 3.10 -10.34 -23.49
CA THR A 162 2.96 -9.35 -22.41
C THR A 162 1.71 -8.51 -22.62
N ILE A 163 1.13 -8.05 -21.52
CA ILE A 163 0.09 -7.03 -21.53
C ILE A 163 0.63 -5.78 -20.81
N HIS A 164 0.57 -4.65 -21.47
CA HIS A 164 1.10 -3.38 -20.98
C HIS A 164 -0.02 -2.48 -20.51
N ASN A 165 0.13 -1.86 -19.32
CA ASN A 165 -0.70 -0.75 -18.86
C ASN A 165 0.11 0.55 -19.02
N ALA A 166 -0.38 1.49 -19.84
CA ALA A 166 0.33 2.72 -20.17
C ALA A 166 0.26 3.80 -19.05
N PHE A 167 -0.68 3.69 -18.12
CA PHE A 167 -1.02 4.72 -17.13
C PHE A 167 -0.47 4.44 -15.73
N GLU A 168 0.43 3.49 -15.61
CA GLU A 168 1.08 3.11 -14.38
C GLU A 168 2.55 3.54 -14.36
N GLY A 169 3.20 3.33 -13.23
CA GLY A 169 4.60 3.66 -13.10
C GLY A 169 5.19 3.28 -11.76
N GLN A 170 6.29 3.91 -11.44
CA GLN A 170 7.01 3.68 -10.19
C GLN A 170 7.30 5.00 -9.49
N LEU A 171 7.48 4.94 -8.17
CA LEU A 171 7.83 6.06 -7.33
C LEU A 171 8.90 5.65 -6.30
N HIS A 172 9.48 6.63 -5.64
CA HIS A 172 10.43 6.38 -4.57
C HIS A 172 9.70 6.34 -3.22
N THR A 173 9.53 5.14 -2.66
CA THR A 173 8.79 4.90 -1.40
C THR A 173 9.20 5.83 -0.25
N GLY A 174 10.53 5.97 -0.03
CA GLY A 174 11.05 6.84 1.03
C GLY A 174 10.72 8.31 0.81
N LYS A 175 10.86 8.82 -0.43
CA LYS A 175 10.52 10.21 -0.76
C LYS A 175 9.02 10.49 -0.70
N LEU A 176 8.19 9.54 -1.11
CA LEU A 176 6.75 9.64 -0.91
C LEU A 176 6.41 9.82 0.57
N TYR A 177 6.94 8.94 1.42
CA TYR A 177 6.68 8.99 2.86
C TYR A 177 7.19 10.31 3.47
N ASP A 178 8.45 10.68 3.19
CA ASP A 178 9.08 11.91 3.70
C ASP A 178 8.34 13.18 3.27
N THR A 179 7.89 13.23 2.02
CA THR A 179 7.11 14.35 1.48
C THR A 179 5.79 14.52 2.22
N ILE A 180 5.04 13.42 2.41
CA ILE A 180 3.75 13.45 3.13
C ILE A 180 3.96 13.80 4.60
N TYR A 181 4.98 13.22 5.24
CA TYR A 181 5.33 13.47 6.64
C TYR A 181 5.70 14.95 6.86
N SER A 182 6.58 15.49 6.03
CA SER A 182 7.01 16.90 6.10
C SER A 182 5.85 17.86 5.84
N TYR A 183 4.96 17.51 4.91
CA TYR A 183 3.77 18.32 4.65
C TYR A 183 2.82 18.32 5.85
N ALA A 184 2.59 17.18 6.49
CA ALA A 184 1.80 17.09 7.72
C ALA A 184 2.38 17.97 8.85
N GLN A 185 3.71 17.95 9.04
CA GLN A 185 4.38 18.80 10.01
C GLN A 185 4.21 20.31 9.69
N SER A 186 4.28 20.67 8.41
CA SER A 186 4.14 22.07 7.96
C SER A 186 2.74 22.65 8.27
N LEU A 187 1.73 21.81 8.35
CA LEU A 187 0.36 22.15 8.75
C LEU A 187 0.19 22.27 10.28
N GLY A 188 1.23 21.99 11.07
CA GLY A 188 1.19 22.01 12.52
C GLY A 188 0.55 20.78 13.17
N ILE A 189 0.38 19.69 12.41
CA ILE A 189 -0.04 18.39 12.94
C ILE A 189 1.04 17.87 13.89
N LYS A 190 0.64 17.36 15.05
CA LYS A 190 1.56 16.77 16.02
C LYS A 190 1.79 15.29 15.68
N LEU A 191 3.04 14.93 15.40
CA LEU A 191 3.46 13.58 15.03
C LEU A 191 4.33 13.00 16.15
N TYR A 192 3.84 12.00 16.87
CA TYR A 192 4.54 11.38 18.00
C TYR A 192 4.75 9.88 17.76
N GLY A 193 6.01 9.49 17.59
CA GLY A 193 6.42 8.10 17.55
C GLY A 193 6.70 7.50 18.92
N GLY A 194 6.75 6.16 19.01
CA GLY A 194 7.04 5.44 20.24
C GLY A 194 5.84 5.34 21.19
N ILE A 195 4.61 5.61 20.72
CA ILE A 195 3.38 5.57 21.51
C ILE A 195 2.46 4.47 20.93
N GLU A 196 2.36 3.35 21.63
CA GLU A 196 1.52 2.22 21.25
C GLU A 196 0.20 2.22 22.02
N VAL A 197 -0.91 2.24 21.29
CA VAL A 197 -2.25 2.14 21.88
C VAL A 197 -2.49 0.72 22.38
N LYS A 198 -3.00 0.62 23.60
CA LYS A 198 -3.40 -0.62 24.25
C LYS A 198 -4.92 -0.82 24.18
N SER A 199 -5.67 0.21 24.53
CA SER A 199 -7.13 0.20 24.59
C SER A 199 -7.66 1.64 24.62
N TRP A 200 -8.97 1.79 24.57
CA TRP A 200 -9.64 3.05 24.84
C TRP A 200 -10.97 2.81 25.58
N GLU A 201 -11.41 3.83 26.27
CA GLU A 201 -12.71 3.87 26.92
C GLU A 201 -13.47 5.13 26.48
N LYS A 202 -14.74 4.97 26.16
CA LYS A 202 -15.60 6.07 25.77
C LYS A 202 -16.40 6.57 26.95
N GLY A 203 -16.35 7.89 27.19
CA GLY A 203 -17.14 8.63 28.17
C GLY A 203 -17.66 9.92 27.57
N GLY A 204 -17.50 11.05 28.24
CA GLY A 204 -17.75 12.40 27.68
C GLY A 204 -16.69 12.80 26.63
N SER A 205 -15.53 12.14 26.64
CA SER A 205 -14.50 12.13 25.62
C SER A 205 -13.95 10.71 25.53
N ILE A 206 -13.13 10.42 24.53
CA ILE A 206 -12.46 9.12 24.37
C ILE A 206 -11.13 9.18 25.13
N GLU A 207 -10.94 8.33 26.14
CA GLU A 207 -9.68 8.17 26.86
C GLU A 207 -8.91 6.99 26.26
N VAL A 208 -7.77 7.27 25.64
CA VAL A 208 -6.89 6.28 25.00
C VAL A 208 -5.75 5.93 25.96
N GLU A 209 -5.64 4.65 26.34
CA GLU A 209 -4.55 4.12 27.14
C GLU A 209 -3.44 3.54 26.25
N THR A 210 -2.19 3.85 26.58
CA THR A 210 -1.03 3.36 25.84
C THR A 210 -0.21 2.35 26.64
N THR A 211 0.62 1.55 25.97
CA THR A 211 1.52 0.58 26.64
C THR A 211 2.55 1.27 27.54
N GLN A 212 2.81 2.57 27.32
CA GLN A 212 3.68 3.41 28.15
C GLN A 212 2.97 4.00 29.38
N ASN A 213 1.70 3.62 29.65
CA ASN A 213 0.84 4.18 30.70
C ASN A 213 0.61 5.71 30.52
N ILE A 214 0.58 6.17 29.27
CA ILE A 214 0.13 7.52 28.91
C ILE A 214 -1.35 7.43 28.62
N LYS A 215 -2.14 8.37 29.17
CA LYS A 215 -3.55 8.53 28.86
C LYS A 215 -3.73 9.78 28.02
N LEU A 216 -4.30 9.63 26.84
CA LEU A 216 -4.65 10.72 25.95
C LEU A 216 -6.17 10.85 25.89
N LYS A 217 -6.67 12.10 25.87
CA LYS A 217 -8.10 12.39 25.71
C LYS A 217 -8.34 13.05 24.38
N THR A 218 -9.31 12.57 23.63
CA THR A 218 -9.69 13.11 22.33
C THR A 218 -11.21 13.15 22.14
N GLN A 219 -11.68 14.01 21.25
CA GLN A 219 -13.08 14.01 20.81
C GLN A 219 -13.33 12.92 19.79
N ASN A 220 -12.39 12.74 18.84
CA ASN A 220 -12.48 11.77 17.75
C ASN A 220 -11.24 10.89 17.72
N LEU A 221 -11.42 9.57 17.58
CA LEU A 221 -10.37 8.57 17.45
C LEU A 221 -10.43 7.92 16.06
N ILE A 222 -9.34 7.96 15.30
CA ILE A 222 -9.26 7.38 13.98
C ILE A 222 -8.19 6.30 13.96
N VAL A 223 -8.56 5.04 13.71
CA VAL A 223 -7.66 3.90 13.69
C VAL A 223 -7.21 3.61 12.26
N CYS A 224 -5.94 3.89 11.96
CA CYS A 224 -5.28 3.72 10.66
C CYS A 224 -4.12 2.71 10.72
N THR A 225 -4.26 1.64 11.52
CA THR A 225 -3.18 0.68 11.82
C THR A 225 -3.10 -0.49 10.86
N ASN A 226 -3.90 -0.49 9.78
CA ASN A 226 -3.94 -1.51 8.72
C ASN A 226 -4.01 -2.93 9.30
N ALA A 227 -3.02 -3.80 9.05
CA ALA A 227 -2.97 -5.17 9.57
C ALA A 227 -3.09 -5.24 11.11
N PHE A 228 -2.50 -4.27 11.82
CA PHE A 228 -2.48 -4.26 13.29
C PHE A 228 -3.82 -3.84 13.91
N THR A 229 -4.77 -3.40 13.10
CA THR A 229 -6.15 -3.13 13.53
C THR A 229 -6.77 -4.33 14.21
N SER A 230 -6.53 -5.55 13.72
CA SER A 230 -7.08 -6.78 14.30
C SER A 230 -6.61 -7.07 15.74
N LYS A 231 -5.62 -6.33 16.25
CA LYS A 231 -5.22 -6.36 17.67
C LYS A 231 -6.02 -5.41 18.55
N LEU A 232 -6.76 -4.48 17.96
CA LEU A 232 -7.50 -3.41 18.64
C LEU A 232 -9.00 -3.53 18.42
N ILE A 233 -9.43 -3.94 17.23
CA ILE A 233 -10.82 -4.04 16.79
C ILE A 233 -11.00 -5.37 16.09
N ASP A 234 -12.08 -6.09 16.40
CA ASP A 234 -12.45 -7.35 15.73
C ASP A 234 -13.06 -7.04 14.35
N GLU A 235 -12.24 -7.12 13.33
CA GLU A 235 -12.59 -6.88 11.95
C GLU A 235 -11.97 -7.93 11.02
N ASP A 236 -12.54 -8.09 9.82
CA ASP A 236 -12.02 -8.98 8.80
C ASP A 236 -10.70 -8.46 8.22
N ILE A 237 -9.63 -8.56 9.00
CA ILE A 237 -8.27 -8.17 8.62
C ILE A 237 -7.28 -9.23 9.04
N THR A 238 -6.69 -9.89 8.05
CA THR A 238 -5.64 -10.89 8.23
C THR A 238 -4.28 -10.26 7.95
N PRO A 239 -3.28 -10.38 8.85
CA PRO A 239 -1.92 -9.94 8.57
C PRO A 239 -1.31 -10.81 7.49
N CYS A 240 -0.76 -10.19 6.46
CA CYS A 240 -0.06 -10.87 5.39
C CYS A 240 1.30 -10.22 5.18
N ARG A 241 2.35 -11.00 5.45
CA ARG A 241 3.73 -10.55 5.25
C ARG A 241 4.10 -10.68 3.77
N GLY A 242 4.74 -9.67 3.22
CA GLY A 242 5.33 -9.69 1.89
C GLY A 242 6.84 -9.53 1.99
N GLN A 243 7.59 -10.33 1.23
CA GLN A 243 9.04 -10.28 1.15
C GLN A 243 9.49 -9.44 -0.03
N VAL A 244 10.60 -8.74 0.13
CA VAL A 244 11.26 -7.96 -0.93
C VAL A 244 12.77 -8.22 -0.86
N ILE A 245 13.39 -8.41 -2.01
CA ILE A 245 14.84 -8.48 -2.19
C ILE A 245 15.29 -7.44 -3.21
N VAL A 246 16.53 -6.98 -3.08
CA VAL A 246 17.18 -6.08 -4.05
C VAL A 246 18.50 -6.69 -4.45
N SER A 247 18.74 -6.81 -5.76
CA SER A 247 20.00 -7.33 -6.31
C SER A 247 21.18 -6.43 -5.98
N GLU A 248 22.38 -6.94 -6.13
CA GLU A 248 23.57 -6.13 -6.35
C GLU A 248 23.40 -5.25 -7.61
N ARG A 249 24.27 -4.27 -7.78
CA ARG A 249 24.30 -3.43 -9.00
C ARG A 249 24.69 -4.27 -10.22
N VAL A 250 23.97 -4.05 -11.30
CA VAL A 250 24.20 -4.72 -12.58
C VAL A 250 24.34 -3.65 -13.67
N ASP A 251 25.43 -3.68 -14.43
CA ASP A 251 25.74 -2.65 -15.43
C ASP A 251 24.69 -2.58 -16.55
N ASN A 252 24.13 -3.71 -16.94
CA ASN A 252 23.10 -3.79 -17.99
C ASN A 252 21.90 -4.58 -17.43
N LEU A 253 20.90 -3.87 -16.94
CA LEU A 253 19.66 -4.50 -16.50
C LEU A 253 18.90 -5.12 -17.69
N PRO A 254 18.33 -6.32 -17.52
CA PRO A 254 17.57 -6.98 -18.58
C PRO A 254 16.22 -6.30 -18.86
N CYS A 255 15.78 -5.43 -17.95
CA CYS A 255 14.50 -4.73 -18.05
C CYS A 255 14.51 -3.42 -17.24
N GLU A 256 13.65 -2.48 -17.66
CA GLU A 256 13.37 -1.24 -16.96
C GLU A 256 11.85 -1.04 -16.84
N GLY A 257 11.41 -0.35 -15.78
CA GLY A 257 10.00 -0.13 -15.47
C GLY A 257 9.43 -1.18 -14.51
N THR A 258 8.12 -1.23 -14.41
CA THR A 258 7.41 -2.11 -13.49
C THR A 258 6.90 -3.36 -14.19
N TYR A 259 7.13 -4.51 -13.59
CA TYR A 259 6.75 -5.82 -14.12
C TYR A 259 5.94 -6.60 -13.10
N MET A 260 5.02 -7.41 -13.58
CA MET A 260 4.19 -8.32 -12.80
C MET A 260 4.11 -9.69 -13.48
N TYR A 261 3.96 -10.72 -12.68
CA TYR A 261 3.78 -12.10 -13.13
C TYR A 261 2.88 -12.86 -12.16
N ASP A 262 2.13 -13.83 -12.69
CA ASP A 262 1.28 -14.74 -11.93
C ASP A 262 0.28 -13.99 -11.04
N GLN A 263 -0.67 -13.26 -11.65
CA GLN A 263 -1.72 -12.48 -10.97
C GLN A 263 -1.17 -11.49 -9.91
N GLY A 264 0.09 -11.02 -10.09
CA GLY A 264 0.76 -10.11 -9.16
C GLY A 264 1.43 -10.82 -7.97
N TYR A 265 1.51 -12.15 -7.96
CA TYR A 265 2.29 -12.86 -6.95
C TYR A 265 3.79 -12.60 -7.04
N TYR A 266 4.30 -12.18 -8.21
CA TYR A 266 5.65 -11.68 -8.40
C TYR A 266 5.59 -10.31 -9.05
N TYR A 267 6.36 -9.36 -8.49
CA TYR A 267 6.44 -8.01 -9.00
C TYR A 267 7.86 -7.47 -8.83
N TRP A 268 8.39 -6.86 -9.89
CA TRP A 268 9.74 -6.29 -9.86
C TRP A 268 9.85 -5.01 -10.69
N ARG A 269 10.90 -4.25 -10.40
CA ARG A 269 11.24 -3.04 -11.12
C ARG A 269 12.73 -2.72 -11.04
N ASP A 270 13.19 -1.82 -11.90
CA ASP A 270 14.52 -1.22 -11.80
C ASP A 270 14.58 -0.20 -10.64
N ILE A 271 15.74 -0.16 -9.97
CA ILE A 271 16.10 0.87 -9.00
C ILE A 271 17.63 1.00 -8.92
N ASP A 272 18.18 2.16 -9.27
CA ASP A 272 19.62 2.48 -9.18
C ASP A 272 20.56 1.37 -9.74
N ASN A 273 20.31 0.93 -10.95
CA ASN A 273 20.98 -0.20 -11.61
C ASN A 273 20.86 -1.53 -10.85
N ARG A 274 19.76 -1.76 -10.18
CA ARG A 274 19.39 -3.00 -9.47
C ARG A 274 18.01 -3.46 -9.88
N ILE A 275 17.71 -4.72 -9.58
CA ILE A 275 16.34 -5.24 -9.61
C ILE A 275 15.83 -5.31 -8.18
N LEU A 276 14.73 -4.64 -7.91
CA LEU A 276 13.92 -4.81 -6.72
C LEU A 276 12.81 -5.80 -7.08
N LEU A 277 12.73 -6.93 -6.37
CA LEU A 277 11.76 -8.00 -6.60
C LEU A 277 11.03 -8.33 -5.30
N GLY A 278 9.72 -8.41 -5.34
CA GLY A 278 8.89 -8.86 -4.23
C GLY A 278 7.86 -9.89 -4.63
N GLY A 279 7.21 -10.51 -3.64
CA GLY A 279 6.13 -11.46 -3.88
C GLY A 279 6.40 -12.87 -3.36
N ALA A 280 6.00 -13.88 -4.16
CA ALA A 280 6.14 -15.32 -3.89
C ALA A 280 5.50 -15.80 -2.56
N ARG A 281 4.56 -15.03 -1.96
CA ARG A 281 3.90 -15.41 -0.71
C ARG A 281 3.05 -16.68 -0.83
N ASN A 282 2.63 -17.02 -2.04
CA ASN A 282 1.90 -18.25 -2.35
C ASN A 282 2.74 -19.52 -2.12
N MET A 283 4.07 -19.40 -1.98
CA MET A 283 4.96 -20.52 -1.66
C MET A 283 4.89 -20.94 -0.19
N ASP A 284 4.43 -20.06 0.71
CA ASP A 284 4.26 -20.35 2.13
C ASP A 284 3.19 -19.42 2.75
N VAL A 285 1.93 -19.65 2.39
CA VAL A 285 0.80 -18.81 2.82
C VAL A 285 0.65 -18.80 4.35
N GLU A 286 0.84 -19.94 5.01
CA GLU A 286 0.73 -20.05 6.46
C GLU A 286 1.86 -19.28 7.16
N GLY A 287 3.11 -19.45 6.73
CA GLY A 287 4.25 -18.73 7.28
C GLY A 287 4.23 -17.23 7.01
N GLU A 288 3.57 -16.80 5.91
CA GLU A 288 3.38 -15.39 5.59
C GLU A 288 2.14 -14.76 6.26
N THR A 289 1.29 -15.55 6.92
CA THR A 289 0.20 -15.05 7.79
C THR A 289 0.78 -14.69 9.17
N SER A 290 1.43 -13.54 9.27
CA SER A 290 2.24 -13.19 10.43
C SER A 290 2.35 -11.68 10.66
N PHE A 291 2.52 -11.30 11.94
CA PHE A 291 2.92 -9.95 12.37
C PHE A 291 4.46 -9.81 12.52
N ASP A 292 5.22 -10.87 12.31
CA ASP A 292 6.68 -10.85 12.41
C ASP A 292 7.30 -10.26 11.13
N LEU A 293 8.27 -9.38 11.29
CA LEU A 293 9.02 -8.76 10.19
C LEU A 293 10.27 -9.55 9.78
N LYS A 294 10.48 -10.75 10.35
CA LYS A 294 11.60 -11.60 9.93
C LYS A 294 11.40 -12.11 8.51
N SER A 295 12.50 -12.27 7.80
CA SER A 295 12.49 -12.90 6.48
C SER A 295 12.03 -14.35 6.57
N ASN A 296 11.24 -14.78 5.58
CA ASN A 296 10.90 -16.18 5.37
C ASN A 296 11.87 -16.77 4.34
N GLU A 297 12.71 -17.66 4.80
CA GLU A 297 13.79 -18.22 3.96
C GLU A 297 13.25 -19.00 2.75
N THR A 298 12.10 -19.68 2.87
CA THR A 298 11.45 -20.38 1.74
C THR A 298 11.08 -19.40 0.65
N VAL A 299 10.39 -18.31 1.01
CA VAL A 299 9.96 -17.27 0.06
C VAL A 299 11.17 -16.51 -0.51
N VAL A 300 12.14 -16.18 0.32
CA VAL A 300 13.37 -15.50 -0.15
C VAL A 300 14.19 -16.38 -1.09
N ALA A 301 14.28 -17.69 -0.83
CA ALA A 301 14.96 -18.63 -1.75
C ALA A 301 14.26 -18.69 -3.10
N GLU A 302 12.91 -18.70 -3.12
CA GLU A 302 12.14 -18.67 -4.35
C GLU A 302 12.32 -17.34 -5.11
N LEU A 303 12.30 -16.19 -4.43
CA LEU A 303 12.56 -14.90 -5.06
C LEU A 303 13.95 -14.86 -5.71
N LYS A 304 14.98 -15.40 -5.04
CA LYS A 304 16.34 -15.51 -5.60
C LYS A 304 16.35 -16.41 -6.86
N ARG A 305 15.67 -17.55 -6.80
CA ARG A 305 15.53 -18.46 -7.94
C ARG A 305 14.86 -17.74 -9.12
N PHE A 306 13.70 -17.12 -8.89
CA PHE A 306 12.94 -16.38 -9.91
C PHE A 306 13.76 -15.24 -10.51
N MET A 307 14.46 -14.46 -9.70
CA MET A 307 15.35 -13.39 -10.17
C MET A 307 16.39 -13.93 -11.15
N ASN A 308 17.10 -14.99 -10.79
CA ASN A 308 18.17 -15.55 -11.64
C ASN A 308 17.64 -16.24 -12.90
N GLU A 309 16.55 -17.01 -12.80
CA GLU A 309 16.04 -17.80 -13.91
C GLU A 309 15.13 -17.02 -14.86
N GLN A 310 14.21 -16.21 -14.31
CA GLN A 310 13.17 -15.54 -15.09
C GLN A 310 13.55 -14.11 -15.49
N ILE A 311 14.31 -13.39 -14.65
CA ILE A 311 14.67 -12.00 -14.96
C ILE A 311 16.02 -11.95 -15.69
N PHE A 312 17.06 -12.61 -15.15
CA PHE A 312 18.41 -12.57 -15.73
C PHE A 312 18.69 -13.70 -16.73
N GLY A 313 17.93 -14.80 -16.71
CA GLY A 313 18.12 -15.96 -17.58
C GLY A 313 19.17 -16.95 -17.05
N LYS A 314 19.01 -18.23 -17.36
CA LYS A 314 19.87 -19.33 -16.87
C LYS A 314 21.33 -19.27 -17.33
N GLU A 315 21.63 -18.44 -18.31
CA GLU A 315 22.96 -18.32 -18.90
C GLU A 315 23.88 -17.36 -18.13
N VAL A 316 23.40 -16.77 -17.02
CA VAL A 316 24.25 -15.96 -16.17
C VAL A 316 25.18 -16.92 -15.40
N PRO A 317 26.50 -16.95 -15.70
CA PRO A 317 27.43 -17.93 -15.14
C PRO A 317 27.63 -17.76 -13.63
N ILE A 318 27.19 -16.62 -13.09
CA ILE A 318 27.29 -16.26 -11.67
C ILE A 318 25.90 -15.80 -11.20
N ALA A 319 25.38 -16.44 -10.14
CA ALA A 319 24.13 -15.99 -9.54
C ALA A 319 24.27 -14.52 -9.08
N ILE A 320 23.28 -13.71 -9.43
CA ILE A 320 23.22 -12.31 -8.98
C ILE A 320 23.08 -12.29 -7.46
N GLY A 321 23.98 -11.59 -6.78
CA GLY A 321 23.97 -11.40 -5.33
C GLY A 321 22.78 -10.52 -4.89
N ILE A 322 22.40 -10.67 -3.63
CA ILE A 322 21.36 -9.86 -2.98
C ILE A 322 22.01 -8.91 -2.00
N GLU A 323 21.83 -7.60 -2.23
CA GLU A 323 22.39 -6.55 -1.38
C GLU A 323 21.45 -6.20 -0.22
N HIS A 324 20.12 -6.22 -0.44
CA HIS A 324 19.12 -5.91 0.57
C HIS A 324 17.96 -6.90 0.54
N GLN A 325 17.43 -7.19 1.73
CA GLN A 325 16.16 -7.91 1.88
C GLN A 325 15.39 -7.37 3.08
N TRP A 326 14.06 -7.33 2.96
CA TRP A 326 13.16 -6.93 4.04
C TRP A 326 11.76 -7.50 3.81
N SER A 327 10.93 -7.38 4.84
CA SER A 327 9.51 -7.71 4.75
C SER A 327 8.63 -6.54 5.20
N GLY A 328 7.37 -6.54 4.77
CA GLY A 328 6.32 -5.63 5.20
C GLY A 328 5.05 -6.38 5.50
N ILE A 329 4.19 -5.85 6.38
CA ILE A 329 2.94 -6.51 6.77
C ILE A 329 1.76 -5.74 6.19
N MET A 330 1.00 -6.41 5.34
CA MET A 330 -0.23 -5.92 4.71
C MET A 330 -1.44 -6.41 5.51
N GLY A 331 -2.54 -5.65 5.47
CA GLY A 331 -3.85 -6.08 5.96
C GLY A 331 -4.68 -6.58 4.79
N MET A 332 -4.95 -7.88 4.75
CA MET A 332 -5.77 -8.53 3.73
C MET A 332 -7.16 -8.87 4.27
N GLY A 333 -8.16 -8.89 3.41
CA GLY A 333 -9.47 -9.48 3.72
C GLY A 333 -9.47 -10.99 3.54
N LYS A 334 -10.47 -11.68 4.10
CA LYS A 334 -10.76 -13.08 3.81
C LYS A 334 -11.44 -13.21 2.45
N ASP A 335 -11.45 -14.42 1.93
CA ASP A 335 -12.22 -14.79 0.75
C ASP A 335 -12.04 -13.82 -0.45
N HIS A 336 -10.77 -13.45 -0.74
CA HIS A 336 -10.39 -12.52 -1.82
C HIS A 336 -10.96 -11.11 -1.71
N ASN A 337 -11.51 -10.71 -0.56
CA ASN A 337 -12.06 -9.36 -0.37
C ASN A 337 -10.95 -8.30 -0.36
N LYS A 338 -10.89 -7.50 -1.42
CA LYS A 338 -9.91 -6.42 -1.63
C LYS A 338 -10.44 -5.02 -1.27
N THR A 339 -11.69 -4.92 -0.83
CA THR A 339 -12.31 -3.62 -0.47
C THR A 339 -11.73 -3.10 0.85
N PRO A 340 -11.22 -1.87 0.92
CA PRO A 340 -10.81 -1.25 2.18
C PRO A 340 -11.97 -1.15 3.17
N ILE A 341 -11.67 -1.15 4.46
CA ILE A 341 -12.64 -0.87 5.51
C ILE A 341 -12.55 0.61 5.88
N VAL A 342 -13.62 1.35 5.61
CA VAL A 342 -13.75 2.76 6.00
C VAL A 342 -15.13 2.94 6.60
N LYS A 343 -15.20 3.14 7.92
CA LYS A 343 -16.47 3.27 8.64
C LYS A 343 -16.32 3.89 10.03
N GLU A 344 -17.41 4.39 10.57
CA GLU A 344 -17.55 4.61 12.00
C GLU A 344 -17.84 3.26 12.68
N VAL A 345 -17.04 2.87 13.66
CA VAL A 345 -17.19 1.61 14.40
C VAL A 345 -17.98 1.78 15.69
N GLU A 346 -17.87 2.96 16.27
CA GLU A 346 -18.61 3.46 17.41
C GLU A 346 -18.65 4.98 17.29
N ALA A 347 -19.65 5.65 17.88
CA ALA A 347 -19.76 7.11 17.78
C ALA A 347 -18.44 7.83 18.10
N ASN A 348 -17.92 8.63 17.16
CA ASN A 348 -16.64 9.33 17.16
C ASN A 348 -15.39 8.42 17.12
N ILE A 349 -15.56 7.12 16.82
CA ILE A 349 -14.45 6.18 16.63
C ILE A 349 -14.53 5.62 15.20
N TYR A 350 -13.51 5.89 14.42
CA TYR A 350 -13.48 5.60 12.99
C TYR A 350 -12.36 4.64 12.63
N LEU A 351 -12.56 3.85 11.60
CA LEU A 351 -11.61 2.89 11.08
C LEU A 351 -11.30 3.17 9.61
N ALA A 352 -10.02 3.16 9.26
CA ALA A 352 -9.51 3.25 7.89
C ALA A 352 -8.36 2.25 7.70
N ALA A 353 -8.67 1.04 7.21
CA ALA A 353 -7.73 -0.08 7.18
C ALA A 353 -8.02 -1.07 6.04
N ARG A 354 -7.29 -2.17 5.97
CA ARG A 354 -7.41 -3.24 4.96
C ARG A 354 -7.14 -2.75 3.54
N LEU A 355 -5.95 -2.15 3.33
CA LEU A 355 -5.57 -1.62 2.02
C LEU A 355 -4.95 -2.69 1.10
N GLY A 356 -4.83 -3.93 1.56
CA GLY A 356 -4.25 -5.04 0.80
C GLY A 356 -2.83 -4.76 0.33
N GLY A 357 -2.48 -5.28 -0.85
CA GLY A 357 -1.20 -5.01 -1.53
C GLY A 357 -1.14 -3.65 -2.23
N MET A 358 -2.27 -2.92 -2.31
CA MET A 358 -2.41 -1.69 -3.11
C MET A 358 -2.46 -0.42 -2.26
N GLY A 359 -1.84 -0.44 -1.07
CA GLY A 359 -1.91 0.64 -0.09
C GLY A 359 -1.38 1.99 -0.58
N VAL A 360 -0.39 2.04 -1.46
CA VAL A 360 0.08 3.29 -2.08
C VAL A 360 -1.07 3.95 -2.86
N ALA A 361 -1.73 3.18 -3.72
CA ALA A 361 -2.82 3.67 -4.56
C ALA A 361 -4.09 4.02 -3.77
N LEU A 362 -4.42 3.25 -2.73
CA LEU A 362 -5.66 3.39 -1.97
C LEU A 362 -5.58 4.42 -0.83
N SER A 363 -4.39 4.75 -0.33
CA SER A 363 -4.23 5.52 0.91
C SER A 363 -4.88 6.91 0.89
N ALA A 364 -4.79 7.63 -0.23
CA ALA A 364 -5.40 8.94 -0.36
C ALA A 364 -6.93 8.85 -0.37
N ASN A 365 -7.47 7.89 -1.13
CA ASN A 365 -8.91 7.71 -1.26
C ASN A 365 -9.55 7.27 0.07
N VAL A 366 -8.92 6.32 0.77
CA VAL A 366 -9.35 5.87 2.10
C VAL A 366 -9.33 7.02 3.11
N ALA A 367 -8.30 7.88 3.06
CA ALA A 367 -8.21 9.07 3.90
C ALA A 367 -9.29 10.10 3.58
N GLU A 368 -9.62 10.32 2.32
CA GLU A 368 -10.72 11.20 1.89
C GLU A 368 -12.08 10.65 2.35
N GLU A 369 -12.31 9.34 2.20
CA GLU A 369 -13.56 8.69 2.60
C GLU A 369 -13.80 8.79 4.12
N VAL A 370 -12.80 8.48 4.94
CA VAL A 370 -12.97 8.53 6.41
C VAL A 370 -13.20 9.96 6.89
N VAL A 371 -12.50 10.94 6.33
CA VAL A 371 -12.71 12.36 6.68
C VAL A 371 -14.12 12.82 6.28
N LYS A 372 -14.63 12.39 5.12
CA LYS A 372 -16.00 12.68 4.72
C LYS A 372 -17.03 12.12 5.71
N ILE A 373 -16.84 10.91 6.23
CA ILE A 373 -17.70 10.33 7.25
C ILE A 373 -17.64 11.18 8.52
N ILE A 374 -16.46 11.52 9.01
CA ILE A 374 -16.26 12.33 10.21
C ILE A 374 -17.02 13.66 10.11
N LEU A 375 -16.75 14.44 9.05
CA LEU A 375 -17.35 15.75 8.87
C LEU A 375 -18.85 15.73 8.53
N SER A 376 -19.42 14.59 8.15
CA SER A 376 -20.86 14.44 7.93
C SER A 376 -21.63 14.00 9.19
N SER A 377 -20.91 13.60 10.23
CA SER A 377 -21.48 13.16 11.52
C SER A 377 -21.57 14.31 12.54
N GLU A 378 -20.93 15.45 12.25
CA GLU A 378 -21.01 16.70 13.02
C GLU A 378 -22.21 17.55 12.54
#